data_369102e01e027782df2b6c3c721c25de
#
_entry.id   369102e01e027782df2b6c3c721c25de
#
_cell.length_a   1.000
_cell.length_b   1.000
_cell.length_c   1.000
_cell.angle_alpha   90.00
_cell.angle_beta   90.00
_cell.angle_gamma   90.00
#
_symmetry.space_group_name_H-M   'P 1'
#
loop_
_entity.id
_entity.type
_entity.pdbx_description
1 polymer ?
#
loop_
_entity_poly.entity_id
_entity_poly.type
_entity_poly.pdbx_seq_one_letter_code
_entity_poly.pdbx_strand_id
1 'polypeptide(L)'
;MAGGQKSQVIGNFFDSRWNAYRDFLNLDLLNHKSLFHLLATHIQNHLPKDYTFLDLACGDCEPAGNLLKISPARSYVGVDIASEVLKLSFANLKHFHGQKSLVPIDFTVYLEQSGDSFDLILLSYSLHHLKTEDKIRCIENALKKLNPGGFLAIIDGMRLNGQSREDWLNLCYNYMEKKSSGKCPESCKIVKAHMIEADFPEEGSEYLRIAKNAGFSRTELSLEDISGLGILFAHA
;
A
#
# COMPACT_ATOMS: atom_id res chain seq x y z
N MET A 1 -7.49 21.85 7.41
CA MET A 1 -8.85 21.35 7.75
C MET A 1 -9.45 20.47 6.65
N ALA A 2 -9.20 20.70 5.36
CA ALA A 2 -9.74 19.88 4.26
C ALA A 2 -9.19 18.42 4.19
N GLY A 3 -7.96 18.19 4.63
CA GLY A 3 -7.34 16.86 4.62
C GLY A 3 -8.01 15.88 5.58
N GLY A 4 -8.26 16.28 6.81
CA GLY A 4 -8.85 15.41 7.84
C GLY A 4 -10.27 14.95 7.52
N GLN A 5 -11.05 15.79 6.82
CA GLN A 5 -12.41 15.42 6.40
C GLN A 5 -12.41 14.38 5.28
N LYS A 6 -11.46 14.46 4.34
CA LYS A 6 -11.30 13.48 3.25
C LYS A 6 -10.81 12.12 3.79
N SER A 7 -9.84 12.11 4.69
CA SER A 7 -9.34 10.89 5.33
C SER A 7 -10.43 10.17 6.13
N GLN A 8 -11.31 10.92 6.83
CA GLN A 8 -12.44 10.34 7.54
C GLN A 8 -13.47 9.69 6.60
N VAL A 9 -13.74 10.28 5.43
CA VAL A 9 -14.63 9.70 4.41
C VAL A 9 -14.05 8.38 3.88
N ILE A 10 -12.76 8.33 3.62
CA ILE A 10 -12.05 7.11 3.17
C ILE A 10 -12.11 6.04 4.27
N GLY A 11 -11.80 6.37 5.52
CA GLY A 11 -11.90 5.43 6.64
C GLY A 11 -13.29 4.84 6.80
N ASN A 12 -14.33 5.67 6.78
CA ASN A 12 -15.73 5.22 6.86
C ASN A 12 -16.14 4.33 5.67
N PHE A 13 -15.62 4.60 4.47
CA PHE A 13 -15.86 3.74 3.30
C PHE A 13 -15.32 2.34 3.55
N PHE A 14 -14.06 2.21 3.99
CA PHE A 14 -13.46 0.91 4.24
C PHE A 14 -14.11 0.19 5.43
N ASP A 15 -14.42 0.87 6.52
CA ASP A 15 -15.14 0.26 7.66
C ASP A 15 -16.51 -0.31 7.24
N SER A 16 -17.25 0.40 6.36
CA SER A 16 -18.59 0.00 5.95
C SER A 16 -18.62 -1.02 4.79
N ARG A 17 -17.55 -1.10 3.98
CA ARG A 17 -17.50 -1.89 2.73
C ARG A 17 -16.33 -2.86 2.67
N TRP A 18 -15.73 -3.17 3.81
CA TRP A 18 -14.61 -4.09 3.93
C TRP A 18 -14.86 -5.44 3.26
N ASN A 19 -16.09 -5.97 3.36
CA ASN A 19 -16.44 -7.24 2.72
C ASN A 19 -16.29 -7.20 1.19
N ALA A 20 -16.62 -6.07 0.55
CA ALA A 20 -16.41 -5.92 -0.89
C ALA A 20 -14.92 -5.92 -1.26
N TYR A 21 -14.06 -5.28 -0.45
CA TYR A 21 -12.61 -5.31 -0.64
C TYR A 21 -12.04 -6.71 -0.40
N ARG A 22 -12.55 -7.47 0.58
CA ARG A 22 -12.12 -8.87 0.81
C ARG A 22 -12.41 -9.79 -0.37
N ASP A 23 -13.48 -9.58 -1.12
CA ASP A 23 -13.72 -10.33 -2.36
C ASP A 23 -12.59 -10.11 -3.37
N PHE A 24 -12.05 -8.89 -3.44
CA PHE A 24 -10.89 -8.55 -4.26
C PHE A 24 -9.61 -9.29 -3.82
N LEU A 25 -9.38 -9.35 -2.51
CA LEU A 25 -8.26 -10.12 -1.95
C LEU A 25 -8.39 -11.60 -2.25
N ASN A 26 -9.58 -12.18 -2.03
CA ASN A 26 -9.86 -13.61 -2.26
C ASN A 26 -9.66 -14.02 -3.72
N LEU A 27 -10.08 -13.17 -4.65
CA LEU A 27 -9.93 -13.38 -6.10
C LEU A 27 -8.56 -12.91 -6.62
N ASP A 28 -7.73 -12.33 -5.73
CA ASP A 28 -6.41 -11.77 -6.07
C ASP A 28 -6.48 -10.75 -7.23
N LEU A 29 -7.55 -9.94 -7.28
CA LEU A 29 -7.78 -8.99 -8.38
C LEU A 29 -6.78 -7.83 -8.40
N LEU A 30 -6.08 -7.60 -7.29
CA LEU A 30 -5.04 -6.59 -7.14
C LEU A 30 -3.62 -7.19 -7.15
N ASN A 31 -3.44 -8.42 -7.66
CA ASN A 31 -2.14 -9.09 -7.78
C ASN A 31 -1.33 -9.14 -6.46
N HIS A 32 -2.01 -9.20 -5.32
CA HIS A 32 -1.34 -9.26 -4.02
C HIS A 32 -0.30 -10.37 -3.96
N LYS A 33 -0.61 -11.55 -4.50
CA LYS A 33 0.29 -12.72 -4.43
C LYS A 33 1.61 -12.46 -5.15
N SER A 34 1.57 -11.93 -6.37
CA SER A 34 2.78 -11.67 -7.15
C SER A 34 3.58 -10.50 -6.59
N LEU A 35 2.91 -9.38 -6.27
CA LEU A 35 3.58 -8.18 -5.77
C LEU A 35 4.16 -8.37 -4.37
N PHE A 36 3.45 -9.07 -3.47
CA PHE A 36 4.00 -9.40 -2.15
C PHE A 36 5.09 -10.49 -2.20
N HIS A 37 5.09 -11.37 -3.22
CA HIS A 37 6.21 -12.26 -3.47
C HIS A 37 7.48 -11.50 -3.91
N LEU A 38 7.34 -10.51 -4.79
CA LEU A 38 8.44 -9.61 -5.15
C LEU A 38 8.96 -8.85 -3.92
N LEU A 39 8.06 -8.33 -3.09
CA LEU A 39 8.43 -7.67 -1.83
C LEU A 39 9.19 -8.62 -0.91
N ALA A 40 8.71 -9.86 -0.71
CA ALA A 40 9.38 -10.85 0.14
C ALA A 40 10.80 -11.15 -0.36
N THR A 41 10.97 -11.31 -1.68
CA THR A 41 12.28 -11.53 -2.30
C THR A 41 13.19 -10.32 -2.09
N HIS A 42 12.68 -9.10 -2.22
CA HIS A 42 13.44 -7.88 -2.01
C HIS A 42 13.89 -7.74 -0.54
N ILE A 43 13.01 -8.02 0.41
CA ILE A 43 13.34 -8.05 1.85
C ILE A 43 14.49 -9.02 2.12
N GLN A 44 14.39 -10.26 1.62
CA GLN A 44 15.40 -11.31 1.84
C GLN A 44 16.79 -10.94 1.30
N ASN A 45 16.82 -10.14 0.23
CA ASN A 45 18.07 -9.72 -0.41
C ASN A 45 18.70 -8.48 0.21
N HIS A 46 17.93 -7.62 0.90
CA HIS A 46 18.38 -6.29 1.29
C HIS A 46 18.27 -5.99 2.78
N LEU A 47 17.46 -6.72 3.54
CA LEU A 47 17.29 -6.47 4.97
C LEU A 47 17.87 -7.59 5.85
N PRO A 48 18.27 -7.27 7.08
CA PRO A 48 18.64 -8.29 8.07
C PRO A 48 17.43 -9.12 8.48
N LYS A 49 17.66 -10.32 9.05
CA LYS A 49 16.56 -11.20 9.49
C LYS A 49 15.71 -10.62 10.64
N ASP A 50 16.24 -9.67 11.39
CA ASP A 50 15.60 -9.04 12.53
C ASP A 50 15.15 -7.58 12.24
N TYR A 51 14.77 -7.32 10.99
CA TYR A 51 14.33 -6.01 10.55
C TYR A 51 13.06 -5.50 11.27
N THR A 52 12.88 -4.19 11.28
CA THR A 52 11.70 -3.50 11.80
C THR A 52 10.79 -3.08 10.65
N PHE A 53 9.48 -3.28 10.79
CA PHE A 53 8.51 -3.11 9.72
C PHE A 53 7.38 -2.13 10.11
N LEU A 54 7.23 -1.06 9.34
CA LEU A 54 6.09 -0.14 9.37
C LEU A 54 5.20 -0.39 8.14
N ASP A 55 3.94 -0.70 8.38
CA ASP A 55 2.92 -0.94 7.37
C ASP A 55 1.86 0.17 7.44
N LEU A 56 1.86 1.03 6.45
CA LEU A 56 1.00 2.21 6.36
C LEU A 56 -0.26 1.88 5.56
N ALA A 57 -1.42 2.25 6.10
CA ALA A 57 -2.74 1.85 5.59
C ALA A 57 -2.85 0.31 5.53
N CYS A 58 -2.54 -0.34 6.66
CA CYS A 58 -2.38 -1.79 6.74
C CYS A 58 -3.70 -2.58 6.69
N GLY A 59 -4.85 -1.92 6.75
CA GLY A 59 -6.16 -2.57 6.78
C GLY A 59 -6.28 -3.59 7.90
N ASP A 60 -6.72 -4.81 7.59
CA ASP A 60 -6.78 -5.93 8.54
C ASP A 60 -5.46 -6.70 8.68
N CYS A 61 -4.38 -6.20 8.10
CA CYS A 61 -3.05 -6.83 8.10
C CYS A 61 -2.99 -8.24 7.47
N GLU A 62 -3.97 -8.68 6.68
CA GLU A 62 -3.91 -10.02 6.06
C GLU A 62 -2.72 -10.17 5.12
N PRO A 63 -2.45 -9.24 4.16
CA PRO A 63 -1.29 -9.33 3.30
C PRO A 63 0.04 -9.29 4.07
N ALA A 64 0.16 -8.39 5.03
CA ALA A 64 1.34 -8.29 5.89
C ALA A 64 1.54 -9.54 6.76
N GLY A 65 0.46 -10.08 7.33
CA GLY A 65 0.51 -11.32 8.10
C GLY A 65 0.99 -12.53 7.28
N ASN A 66 0.63 -12.59 6.00
CA ASN A 66 1.13 -13.61 5.08
C ASN A 66 2.61 -13.36 4.72
N LEU A 67 3.03 -12.11 4.51
CA LEU A 67 4.42 -11.74 4.30
C LEU A 67 5.30 -12.13 5.51
N LEU A 68 4.85 -11.83 6.73
CA LEU A 68 5.56 -12.12 7.97
C LEU A 68 5.73 -13.62 8.26
N LYS A 69 4.96 -14.52 7.63
CA LYS A 69 5.20 -15.96 7.66
C LYS A 69 6.41 -16.37 6.81
N ILE A 70 6.67 -15.63 5.74
CA ILE A 70 7.75 -15.94 4.77
C ILE A 70 9.03 -15.19 5.15
N SER A 71 8.88 -13.95 5.61
CA SER A 71 9.95 -13.06 6.01
C SER A 71 9.62 -12.43 7.38
N PRO A 72 9.91 -13.12 8.50
CA PRO A 72 9.55 -12.64 9.81
C PRO A 72 10.39 -11.43 10.23
N ALA A 73 9.72 -10.37 10.69
CA ALA A 73 10.35 -9.18 11.25
C ALA A 73 10.59 -9.33 12.77
N ARG A 74 11.46 -8.51 13.35
CA ARG A 74 11.61 -8.36 14.80
C ARG A 74 10.41 -7.64 15.40
N SER A 75 9.97 -6.56 14.73
CA SER A 75 8.81 -5.77 15.15
C SER A 75 7.99 -5.32 13.95
N TYR A 76 6.70 -5.18 14.18
CA TYR A 76 5.71 -4.73 13.21
C TYR A 76 4.84 -3.63 13.79
N VAL A 77 4.70 -2.53 13.06
CA VAL A 77 3.75 -1.46 13.37
C VAL A 77 2.79 -1.33 12.19
N GLY A 78 1.52 -1.61 12.43
CA GLY A 78 0.45 -1.40 11.47
C GLY A 78 -0.30 -0.10 11.77
N VAL A 79 -0.47 0.75 10.77
CA VAL A 79 -1.17 2.04 10.89
C VAL A 79 -2.33 2.05 9.92
N ASP A 80 -3.55 2.28 10.41
CA ASP A 80 -4.73 2.45 9.57
C ASP A 80 -5.76 3.37 10.25
N ILE A 81 -6.51 4.12 9.45
CA ILE A 81 -7.56 5.00 9.95
C ILE A 81 -8.87 4.25 10.21
N ALA A 82 -9.09 3.11 9.55
CA ALA A 82 -10.29 2.27 9.68
C ALA A 82 -10.21 1.42 10.95
N SER A 83 -10.62 1.96 12.08
CA SER A 83 -10.47 1.34 13.39
C SER A 83 -11.20 0.01 13.53
N GLU A 84 -12.34 -0.18 12.85
CA GLU A 84 -13.10 -1.43 12.87
C GLU A 84 -12.38 -2.52 12.08
N VAL A 85 -11.75 -2.17 10.97
CA VAL A 85 -10.93 -3.09 10.17
C VAL A 85 -9.68 -3.52 10.95
N LEU A 86 -9.02 -2.60 11.65
CA LEU A 86 -7.87 -2.91 12.51
C LEU A 86 -8.16 -3.98 13.58
N LYS A 87 -9.39 -4.10 14.05
CA LYS A 87 -9.77 -5.16 15.02
C LYS A 87 -9.60 -6.58 14.45
N LEU A 88 -9.69 -6.73 13.13
CA LEU A 88 -9.53 -8.02 12.45
C LEU A 88 -8.05 -8.46 12.39
N SER A 89 -7.12 -7.52 12.52
CA SER A 89 -5.66 -7.74 12.43
C SER A 89 -5.14 -8.74 13.47
N PHE A 90 -5.76 -8.84 14.64
CA PHE A 90 -5.36 -9.79 15.68
C PHE A 90 -5.42 -11.25 15.19
N ALA A 91 -6.43 -11.59 14.38
CA ALA A 91 -6.57 -12.92 13.81
C ALA A 91 -5.52 -13.17 12.72
N ASN A 92 -5.25 -12.18 11.88
CA ASN A 92 -4.33 -12.28 10.75
C ASN A 92 -2.86 -12.30 11.21
N LEU A 93 -2.54 -11.62 12.32
CA LEU A 93 -1.22 -11.56 12.93
C LEU A 93 -0.98 -12.60 14.04
N LYS A 94 -1.87 -13.60 14.23
CA LYS A 94 -1.75 -14.60 15.30
C LYS A 94 -0.46 -15.45 15.22
N HIS A 95 0.08 -15.62 14.02
CA HIS A 95 1.31 -16.39 13.78
C HIS A 95 2.59 -15.55 13.91
N PHE A 96 2.47 -14.24 14.03
CA PHE A 96 3.60 -13.36 14.24
C PHE A 96 3.92 -13.24 15.72
N HIS A 97 5.13 -13.68 16.11
CA HIS A 97 5.60 -13.70 17.49
C HIS A 97 6.51 -12.52 17.87
N GLY A 98 6.86 -11.66 16.90
CA GLY A 98 7.59 -10.41 17.16
C GLY A 98 6.76 -9.38 17.93
N GLN A 99 7.39 -8.28 18.27
CA GLN A 99 6.69 -7.12 18.86
C GLN A 99 5.72 -6.54 17.82
N LYS A 100 4.47 -6.25 18.21
CA LYS A 100 3.49 -5.67 17.32
C LYS A 100 2.69 -4.55 17.97
N SER A 101 2.43 -3.50 17.18
CA SER A 101 1.59 -2.38 17.56
C SER A 101 0.63 -2.06 16.41
N LEU A 102 -0.61 -1.71 16.75
CA LEU A 102 -1.63 -1.29 15.78
C LEU A 102 -2.10 0.11 16.18
N VAL A 103 -2.00 1.06 15.26
CA VAL A 103 -2.22 2.49 15.53
C VAL A 103 -3.37 3.02 14.68
N PRO A 104 -4.53 3.35 15.28
CA PRO A 104 -5.71 3.83 14.57
C PRO A 104 -5.60 5.33 14.25
N ILE A 105 -4.78 5.68 13.25
CA ILE A 105 -4.54 7.06 12.82
C ILE A 105 -4.33 7.12 11.30
N ASP A 106 -4.53 8.30 10.71
CA ASP A 106 -4.15 8.57 9.33
C ASP A 106 -2.63 8.41 9.15
N PHE A 107 -2.22 7.64 8.15
CA PHE A 107 -0.81 7.34 7.91
C PHE A 107 0.02 8.58 7.57
N THR A 108 -0.57 9.61 6.97
CA THR A 108 0.12 10.88 6.69
C THR A 108 0.44 11.61 8.00
N VAL A 109 -0.50 11.61 8.95
CA VAL A 109 -0.31 12.18 10.29
C VAL A 109 0.73 11.37 11.08
N TYR A 110 0.71 10.03 10.97
CA TYR A 110 1.71 9.18 11.62
C TYR A 110 3.13 9.48 11.12
N LEU A 111 3.29 9.65 9.82
CA LEU A 111 4.59 9.98 9.22
C LEU A 111 5.14 11.35 9.66
N GLU A 112 4.29 12.30 10.00
CA GLU A 112 4.70 13.64 10.48
C GLU A 112 5.16 13.63 11.95
N GLN A 113 4.79 12.60 12.73
CA GLN A 113 5.21 12.50 14.13
C GLN A 113 6.70 12.15 14.23
N SER A 114 7.39 12.72 15.23
CA SER A 114 8.74 12.27 15.60
C SER A 114 8.67 10.90 16.28
N GLY A 115 9.73 10.10 16.19
CA GLY A 115 9.80 8.83 16.88
C GLY A 115 10.59 7.75 16.13
N ASP A 116 10.08 6.54 16.15
CA ASP A 116 10.78 5.34 15.68
C ASP A 116 11.18 5.41 14.20
N SER A 117 12.29 4.75 13.89
CA SER A 117 12.75 4.49 12.52
C SER A 117 12.64 3.00 12.20
N PHE A 118 12.53 2.70 10.91
CA PHE A 118 12.22 1.37 10.41
C PHE A 118 13.17 0.95 9.29
N ASP A 119 13.38 -0.36 9.14
CA ASP A 119 14.16 -0.91 8.04
C ASP A 119 13.30 -1.11 6.80
N LEU A 120 12.01 -1.40 6.99
CA LEU A 120 10.99 -1.47 5.95
C LEU A 120 9.83 -0.54 6.27
N ILE A 121 9.48 0.31 5.32
CA ILE A 121 8.19 1.00 5.29
C ILE A 121 7.43 0.50 4.06
N LEU A 122 6.23 -0.05 4.27
CA LEU A 122 5.32 -0.47 3.20
C LEU A 122 4.15 0.50 3.13
N LEU A 123 3.77 0.88 1.93
CA LEU A 123 2.54 1.58 1.62
C LEU A 123 1.88 0.85 0.46
N SER A 124 0.78 0.14 0.75
CA SER A 124 0.10 -0.68 -0.25
C SER A 124 -1.33 -0.21 -0.50
N TYR A 125 -1.67 0.00 -1.77
CA TYR A 125 -3.00 0.34 -2.29
C TYR A 125 -3.68 1.53 -1.60
N SER A 126 -2.91 2.59 -1.28
CA SER A 126 -3.45 3.74 -0.55
C SER A 126 -2.89 5.08 -0.99
N LEU A 127 -1.69 5.11 -1.56
CA LEU A 127 -1.04 6.37 -1.94
C LEU A 127 -1.79 7.08 -3.07
N HIS A 128 -2.45 6.31 -3.95
CA HIS A 128 -3.26 6.84 -5.05
C HIS A 128 -4.46 7.69 -4.58
N HIS A 129 -4.89 7.59 -3.34
CA HIS A 129 -5.94 8.46 -2.79
C HIS A 129 -5.48 9.88 -2.48
N LEU A 130 -4.17 10.11 -2.39
CA LEU A 130 -3.61 11.43 -2.12
C LEU A 130 -3.51 12.27 -3.40
N LYS A 131 -3.48 13.60 -3.23
CA LYS A 131 -3.04 14.52 -4.29
C LYS A 131 -1.52 14.44 -4.45
N THR A 132 -1.01 14.88 -5.59
CA THR A 132 0.42 14.81 -5.91
C THR A 132 1.30 15.47 -4.83
N GLU A 133 0.91 16.65 -4.31
CA GLU A 133 1.66 17.35 -3.27
C GLU A 133 1.70 16.58 -1.96
N ASP A 134 0.61 15.89 -1.62
CA ASP A 134 0.52 15.05 -0.41
C ASP A 134 1.33 13.76 -0.57
N LYS A 135 1.37 13.17 -1.77
CA LYS A 135 2.24 12.04 -2.10
C LYS A 135 3.71 12.39 -1.94
N ILE A 136 4.12 13.56 -2.42
CA ILE A 136 5.50 14.05 -2.28
C ILE A 136 5.85 14.14 -0.79
N ARG A 137 5.02 14.82 0.02
CA ARG A 137 5.24 14.93 1.47
C ARG A 137 5.28 13.57 2.17
N CYS A 138 4.41 12.66 1.76
CA CYS A 138 4.38 11.30 2.30
C CYS A 138 5.70 10.56 2.05
N ILE A 139 6.21 10.60 0.83
CA ILE A 139 7.46 9.94 0.44
C ILE A 139 8.67 10.59 1.12
N GLU A 140 8.71 11.93 1.22
CA GLU A 140 9.75 12.67 1.96
C GLU A 140 9.76 12.32 3.45
N ASN A 141 8.59 12.22 4.08
CA ASN A 141 8.47 11.87 5.50
C ASN A 141 8.78 10.40 5.76
N ALA A 142 8.46 9.51 4.80
CA ALA A 142 8.86 8.10 4.89
C ALA A 142 10.40 7.97 4.89
N LEU A 143 11.11 8.72 4.03
CA LEU A 143 12.59 8.70 4.04
C LEU A 143 13.16 9.09 5.41
N LYS A 144 12.58 10.10 6.09
CA LYS A 144 13.05 10.54 7.42
C LYS A 144 12.85 9.49 8.53
N LYS A 145 11.97 8.51 8.29
CA LYS A 145 11.68 7.40 9.21
C LYS A 145 12.39 6.10 8.84
N LEU A 146 13.21 6.10 7.78
CA LEU A 146 14.00 4.93 7.42
C LEU A 146 15.33 4.90 8.19
N ASN A 147 15.70 3.72 8.65
CA ASN A 147 17.05 3.44 9.11
C ASN A 147 18.03 3.47 7.91
N PRO A 148 19.33 3.77 8.14
CA PRO A 148 20.34 3.61 7.09
C PRO A 148 20.32 2.19 6.52
N GLY A 149 20.23 2.08 5.19
CA GLY A 149 20.11 0.80 4.48
C GLY A 149 18.69 0.19 4.44
N GLY A 150 17.72 0.86 5.06
CA GLY A 150 16.30 0.51 4.93
C GLY A 150 15.71 0.97 3.59
N PHE A 151 14.46 0.58 3.31
CA PHE A 151 13.76 1.00 2.10
C PHE A 151 12.26 1.21 2.31
N LEU A 152 11.71 2.10 1.47
CA LEU A 152 10.29 2.26 1.25
C LEU A 152 9.84 1.36 0.09
N ALA A 153 8.81 0.56 0.30
CA ALA A 153 8.10 -0.17 -0.75
C ALA A 153 6.72 0.46 -0.98
N ILE A 154 6.39 0.81 -2.21
CA ILE A 154 5.07 1.29 -2.61
C ILE A 154 4.48 0.28 -3.58
N ILE A 155 3.41 -0.40 -3.17
CA ILE A 155 2.61 -1.27 -4.03
C ILE A 155 1.31 -0.52 -4.32
N ASP A 156 1.09 -0.13 -5.58
CA ASP A 156 -0.05 0.74 -5.86
C ASP A 156 -0.53 0.67 -7.32
N GLY A 157 -1.68 1.30 -7.58
CA GLY A 157 -2.09 1.68 -8.91
C GLY A 157 -1.11 2.68 -9.52
N MET A 158 -0.58 2.35 -10.71
CA MET A 158 0.38 3.19 -11.41
C MET A 158 0.05 3.24 -12.89
N ARG A 159 0.07 4.42 -13.46
CA ARG A 159 -0.17 4.62 -14.90
C ARG A 159 1.12 4.36 -15.69
N LEU A 160 0.94 3.88 -16.91
CA LEU A 160 2.02 3.87 -17.91
C LEU A 160 2.35 5.30 -18.33
N ASN A 161 3.55 5.53 -18.86
CA ASN A 161 3.96 6.83 -19.35
C ASN A 161 3.02 7.33 -20.46
N GLY A 162 2.47 8.53 -20.29
CA GLY A 162 1.51 9.13 -21.20
C GLY A 162 0.09 8.56 -21.14
N GLN A 163 -0.18 7.59 -20.25
CA GLN A 163 -1.51 7.03 -20.06
C GLN A 163 -2.40 8.01 -19.29
N SER A 164 -3.59 8.30 -19.80
CA SER A 164 -4.59 9.07 -19.07
C SER A 164 -5.13 8.29 -17.85
N ARG A 165 -5.70 8.99 -16.87
CA ARG A 165 -6.39 8.34 -15.74
C ARG A 165 -7.57 7.48 -16.22
N GLU A 166 -8.28 7.93 -17.24
CA GLU A 166 -9.42 7.21 -17.81
C GLU A 166 -8.97 5.90 -18.48
N ASP A 167 -7.87 5.93 -19.25
CA ASP A 167 -7.30 4.72 -19.86
C ASP A 167 -6.80 3.74 -18.80
N TRP A 168 -6.20 4.24 -17.71
CA TRP A 168 -5.80 3.40 -16.58
C TRP A 168 -7.01 2.75 -15.89
N LEU A 169 -8.08 3.49 -15.62
CA LEU A 169 -9.31 2.94 -15.06
C LEU A 169 -9.89 1.84 -15.96
N ASN A 170 -9.94 2.08 -17.28
CA ASN A 170 -10.42 1.09 -18.24
C ASN A 170 -9.53 -0.16 -18.26
N LEU A 171 -8.21 0.01 -18.18
CA LEU A 171 -7.25 -1.10 -18.09
C LEU A 171 -7.52 -1.96 -16.85
N CYS A 172 -7.62 -1.33 -15.68
CA CYS A 172 -7.92 -2.01 -14.42
C CYS A 172 -9.25 -2.77 -14.46
N TYR A 173 -10.31 -2.14 -15.00
CA TYR A 173 -11.62 -2.79 -15.10
C TYR A 173 -11.59 -4.02 -16.01
N ASN A 174 -10.98 -3.91 -17.18
CA ASN A 174 -10.84 -5.03 -18.12
C ASN A 174 -10.03 -6.18 -17.49
N TYR A 175 -8.97 -5.84 -16.76
CA TYR A 175 -8.16 -6.82 -16.05
C TYR A 175 -8.97 -7.55 -14.98
N MET A 176 -9.68 -6.83 -14.12
CA MET A 176 -10.51 -7.39 -13.06
C MET A 176 -11.62 -8.29 -13.62
N GLU A 177 -12.29 -7.86 -14.68
CA GLU A 177 -13.35 -8.62 -15.33
C GLU A 177 -12.83 -9.94 -15.92
N LYS A 178 -11.70 -9.88 -16.62
CA LYS A 178 -11.02 -11.05 -17.18
C LYS A 178 -10.56 -12.00 -16.07
N LYS A 179 -9.93 -11.49 -15.04
CA LYS A 179 -9.36 -12.29 -13.92
C LYS A 179 -10.46 -12.94 -13.08
N SER A 180 -11.58 -12.26 -12.87
CA SER A 180 -12.74 -12.79 -12.17
C SER A 180 -13.55 -13.80 -12.96
N SER A 181 -13.24 -14.02 -14.26
CA SER A 181 -14.00 -14.87 -15.19
C SER A 181 -15.49 -14.51 -15.24
N GLY A 182 -15.82 -13.23 -15.20
CA GLY A 182 -17.19 -12.72 -15.17
C GLY A 182 -17.94 -12.98 -13.85
N LYS A 183 -17.29 -13.55 -12.84
CA LYS A 183 -17.84 -13.79 -11.51
C LYS A 183 -17.63 -12.60 -10.56
N CYS A 184 -17.44 -11.41 -11.13
CA CYS A 184 -17.25 -10.22 -10.33
C CYS A 184 -18.60 -9.76 -9.78
N PRO A 185 -18.85 -9.95 -8.49
CA PRO A 185 -20.14 -9.69 -7.88
C PRO A 185 -20.38 -8.17 -7.75
N GLU A 186 -21.43 -7.81 -7.03
CA GLU A 186 -21.76 -6.43 -6.66
C GLU A 186 -20.58 -5.66 -6.04
N SER A 187 -19.67 -6.37 -5.35
CA SER A 187 -18.41 -5.83 -4.84
C SER A 187 -17.54 -5.15 -5.92
N CYS A 188 -17.50 -5.66 -7.15
CA CYS A 188 -16.77 -5.01 -8.24
C CYS A 188 -17.38 -3.66 -8.63
N LYS A 189 -18.70 -3.53 -8.62
CA LYS A 189 -19.36 -2.24 -8.91
C LYS A 189 -19.04 -1.22 -7.82
N ILE A 190 -19.02 -1.64 -6.56
CA ILE A 190 -18.70 -0.79 -5.42
C ILE A 190 -17.26 -0.27 -5.54
N VAL A 191 -16.31 -1.16 -5.82
CA VAL A 191 -14.90 -0.77 -5.96
C VAL A 191 -14.69 0.09 -7.21
N LYS A 192 -15.31 -0.25 -8.35
CA LYS A 192 -15.27 0.61 -9.55
C LYS A 192 -15.76 2.04 -9.27
N ALA A 193 -16.88 2.18 -8.56
CA ALA A 193 -17.40 3.50 -8.19
C ALA A 193 -16.40 4.26 -7.31
N HIS A 194 -15.79 3.58 -6.35
CA HIS A 194 -14.76 4.17 -5.49
C HIS A 194 -13.52 4.62 -6.28
N MET A 195 -13.03 3.77 -7.19
CA MET A 195 -11.87 4.11 -8.04
C MET A 195 -12.13 5.38 -8.88
N ILE A 196 -13.34 5.51 -9.45
CA ILE A 196 -13.71 6.70 -10.22
C ILE A 196 -13.69 7.95 -9.34
N GLU A 197 -14.16 7.85 -8.11
CA GLU A 197 -14.32 8.99 -7.19
C GLU A 197 -13.00 9.35 -6.49
N ALA A 198 -12.18 8.36 -6.09
CA ALA A 198 -11.14 8.54 -5.10
C ALA A 198 -9.71 8.17 -5.56
N ASP A 199 -9.52 7.50 -6.71
CA ASP A 199 -8.19 7.06 -7.12
C ASP A 199 -7.56 8.04 -8.11
N PHE A 200 -6.37 8.53 -7.76
CA PHE A 200 -5.57 9.48 -8.54
C PHE A 200 -4.14 8.93 -8.69
N PRO A 201 -3.94 7.82 -9.44
CA PRO A 201 -2.61 7.25 -9.60
C PRO A 201 -1.70 8.17 -10.41
N GLU A 202 -0.42 8.19 -10.07
CA GLU A 202 0.61 8.82 -10.90
C GLU A 202 1.13 7.84 -11.96
N GLU A 203 1.90 8.35 -12.92
CA GLU A 203 2.73 7.51 -13.77
C GLU A 203 3.85 6.86 -12.95
N GLY A 204 4.24 5.64 -13.28
CA GLY A 204 5.35 4.97 -12.61
C GLY A 204 6.65 5.79 -12.64
N SER A 205 6.92 6.48 -13.77
CA SER A 205 8.05 7.41 -13.91
C SER A 205 7.97 8.61 -12.96
N GLU A 206 6.78 9.07 -12.65
CA GLU A 206 6.58 10.18 -11.70
C GLU A 206 6.89 9.74 -10.26
N TYR A 207 6.49 8.54 -9.85
CA TYR A 207 6.89 7.99 -8.55
C TYR A 207 8.42 7.85 -8.43
N LEU A 208 9.10 7.38 -9.48
CA LEU A 208 10.57 7.37 -9.53
C LEU A 208 11.18 8.77 -9.36
N ARG A 209 10.61 9.76 -10.05
CA ARG A 209 11.05 11.16 -9.96
C ARG A 209 10.84 11.72 -8.55
N ILE A 210 9.69 11.49 -7.95
CA ILE A 210 9.38 11.94 -6.58
C ILE A 210 10.37 11.33 -5.58
N ALA A 211 10.58 10.01 -5.62
CA ALA A 211 11.51 9.33 -4.72
C ALA A 211 12.95 9.84 -4.89
N LYS A 212 13.41 10.02 -6.13
CA LYS A 212 14.73 10.59 -6.39
C LYS A 212 14.88 12.01 -5.85
N ASN A 213 13.87 12.86 -6.05
CA ASN A 213 13.88 14.24 -5.57
C ASN A 213 13.80 14.33 -4.04
N ALA A 214 13.14 13.38 -3.39
CA ALA A 214 13.10 13.26 -1.93
C ALA A 214 14.47 12.88 -1.32
N GLY A 215 15.41 12.34 -2.13
CA GLY A 215 16.76 12.01 -1.68
C GLY A 215 17.05 10.52 -1.51
N PHE A 216 16.17 9.63 -1.98
CA PHE A 216 16.46 8.20 -1.97
C PHE A 216 17.69 7.88 -2.85
N SER A 217 18.59 7.05 -2.33
CA SER A 217 19.88 6.75 -2.97
C SER A 217 19.74 5.86 -4.21
N ARG A 218 18.77 4.96 -4.21
CA ARG A 218 18.46 4.04 -5.30
C ARG A 218 16.96 3.79 -5.40
N THR A 219 16.44 3.68 -6.61
CA THR A 219 15.03 3.38 -6.86
C THR A 219 14.90 2.29 -7.91
N GLU A 220 13.97 1.36 -7.72
CA GLU A 220 13.63 0.30 -8.65
C GLU A 220 12.11 0.23 -8.82
N LEU A 221 11.64 0.11 -10.05
CA LEU A 221 10.21 0.01 -10.37
C LEU A 221 9.94 -1.26 -11.18
N SER A 222 8.96 -2.04 -10.74
CA SER A 222 8.34 -3.08 -11.54
C SER A 222 6.88 -2.70 -11.78
N LEU A 223 6.51 -2.51 -13.03
CA LEU A 223 5.18 -2.10 -13.47
C LEU A 223 4.56 -3.21 -14.32
N GLU A 224 3.31 -3.58 -14.02
CA GLU A 224 2.56 -4.58 -14.78
C GLU A 224 1.68 -3.89 -15.82
N ASP A 225 2.04 -4.02 -17.10
CA ASP A 225 1.36 -3.36 -18.22
C ASP A 225 -0.11 -3.75 -18.38
N ILE A 226 -0.48 -4.94 -17.90
CA ILE A 226 -1.83 -5.51 -18.10
C ILE A 226 -2.80 -5.21 -16.96
N SER A 227 -2.32 -4.84 -15.78
CA SER A 227 -3.14 -4.61 -14.57
C SER A 227 -3.18 -3.15 -14.15
N GLY A 228 -2.22 -2.33 -14.58
CA GLY A 228 -2.04 -0.97 -14.09
C GLY A 228 -1.59 -0.90 -12.63
N LEU A 229 -0.95 -1.97 -12.16
CA LEU A 229 -0.40 -2.11 -10.81
C LEU A 229 1.13 -2.18 -10.86
N GLY A 230 1.80 -1.73 -9.82
CA GLY A 230 3.24 -1.80 -9.75
C GLY A 230 3.78 -1.80 -8.33
N ILE A 231 5.09 -2.06 -8.23
CA ILE A 231 5.85 -1.94 -6.99
C ILE A 231 7.08 -1.09 -7.23
N LEU A 232 7.26 -0.07 -6.39
CA LEU A 232 8.46 0.75 -6.30
C LEU A 232 9.23 0.38 -5.04
N PHE A 233 10.52 0.17 -5.16
CA PHE A 233 11.47 0.12 -4.05
C PHE A 233 12.33 1.38 -4.06
N ALA A 234 12.42 2.09 -2.93
CA ALA A 234 13.23 3.29 -2.78
C ALA A 234 14.11 3.14 -1.52
N HIS A 235 15.43 3.07 -1.71
CA HIS A 235 16.41 2.82 -0.67
C HIS A 235 16.94 4.12 -0.06
N ALA A 236 17.06 4.16 1.29
CA ALA A 236 17.61 5.28 2.04
C ALA A 236 19.13 5.42 1.90
#